data_09e3de3cd1d207f730340dcefcc08a82
#
_entry.id   09e3de3cd1d207f730340dcefcc08a82
#
_cell.length_a   1.000
_cell.length_b   1.000
_cell.length_c   1.000
_cell.angle_alpha   90.00
_cell.angle_beta   90.00
_cell.angle_gamma   90.00
#
_symmetry.space_group_name_H-M   'P 1'
#
loop_
_entity.id
_entity.type
_entity.pdbx_description
1 polymer ?
#
loop_
_entity_poly.entity_id
_entity_poly.type
_entity_poly.pdbx_seq_one_letter_code
_entity_poly.pdbx_strand_id
1 'polypeptide(L)'
;MTITVKRLAASAFAALAVFAFCAPGTEAAQSVSKGFVMPAAPSPSAKPNPRLPKLGRDKHGMPLYHPAQLNRVVRTTAYTHTESDHIGYGPRNAIGTSLKYTDQVRSAAADWSVYPLGTRFKIKGQPYIYVVDDYGSALVGTGTIDIYQPSHELMRKWGRRVVEIQIIQWGSSQLSMRTLQGRTGYRHCAKMQAALQQQSRHRQTAKH
;
A
#
# COMPACT_ATOMS: atom_id res chain seq x y z
N MET A 1 12.74 -59.78 -16.77
CA MET A 1 13.57 -59.05 -17.75
C MET A 1 14.26 -57.91 -16.96
N THR A 2 15.48 -58.15 -16.61
CA THR A 2 16.28 -57.37 -15.70
C THR A 2 17.08 -56.34 -16.53
N ILE A 3 16.99 -55.08 -16.23
CA ILE A 3 17.86 -54.08 -16.84
C ILE A 3 18.64 -53.33 -15.77
N THR A 4 19.90 -53.49 -15.90
CA THR A 4 21.03 -53.15 -15.05
C THR A 4 21.32 -51.65 -14.95
N VAL A 5 21.56 -51.20 -13.73
CA VAL A 5 22.08 -49.86 -13.39
C VAL A 5 23.55 -49.78 -13.80
N LYS A 6 23.95 -48.77 -14.51
CA LYS A 6 25.36 -48.36 -14.63
C LYS A 6 25.58 -47.03 -13.93
N ARG A 7 26.32 -47.12 -12.81
CA ARG A 7 27.00 -46.01 -12.17
C ARG A 7 28.24 -45.64 -12.99
N LEU A 8 28.47 -44.35 -13.18
CA LEU A 8 29.79 -43.83 -13.55
C LEU A 8 30.23 -42.84 -12.47
N ALA A 9 31.36 -43.12 -11.92
CA ALA A 9 32.04 -42.33 -10.90
C ALA A 9 33.19 -41.51 -11.51
N ALA A 10 33.51 -40.42 -10.81
CA ALA A 10 34.82 -39.77 -10.65
C ALA A 10 35.39 -38.96 -11.81
N SER A 11 35.71 -37.68 -11.57
CA SER A 11 37.09 -37.34 -11.20
C SER A 11 37.20 -35.88 -10.77
N ALA A 12 37.85 -35.71 -9.62
CA ALA A 12 38.32 -34.46 -9.09
C ALA A 12 39.55 -33.97 -9.90
N PHE A 13 39.63 -32.67 -10.15
CA PHE A 13 40.90 -31.99 -10.42
C PHE A 13 40.96 -30.72 -9.60
N ALA A 14 41.81 -30.75 -8.61
CA ALA A 14 42.32 -29.59 -7.89
C ALA A 14 43.35 -28.89 -8.73
N ALA A 15 43.22 -27.62 -8.94
CA ALA A 15 44.31 -26.76 -9.44
C ALA A 15 44.43 -25.57 -8.49
N LEU A 16 45.43 -25.63 -7.66
CA LEU A 16 45.96 -24.58 -6.80
C LEU A 16 46.81 -23.65 -7.69
N ALA A 17 46.35 -22.39 -7.80
CA ALA A 17 47.20 -21.33 -8.39
C ALA A 17 47.31 -20.19 -7.36
N VAL A 18 48.47 -20.16 -6.73
CA VAL A 18 48.98 -19.02 -5.96
C VAL A 18 49.42 -17.95 -6.95
N PHE A 19 48.84 -16.76 -6.87
CA PHE A 19 49.45 -15.58 -7.49
C PHE A 19 49.54 -14.44 -6.49
N ALA A 20 50.73 -13.92 -6.45
CA ALA A 20 51.28 -12.96 -5.54
C ALA A 20 50.62 -11.58 -5.60
N PHE A 21 50.61 -10.98 -4.46
CA PHE A 21 50.59 -9.61 -4.04
C PHE A 21 51.20 -8.62 -5.06
N CYS A 22 50.42 -7.66 -5.52
CA CYS A 22 50.93 -6.35 -5.94
C CYS A 22 49.83 -5.33 -5.70
N ALA A 23 49.96 -4.52 -4.65
CA ALA A 23 49.23 -3.27 -4.54
C ALA A 23 50.04 -2.17 -5.28
N PRO A 24 49.36 -1.27 -6.01
CA PRO A 24 49.46 0.11 -5.58
C PRO A 24 48.21 0.96 -5.87
N GLY A 25 48.10 2.06 -5.17
CA GLY A 25 47.41 3.25 -5.66
C GLY A 25 46.03 3.46 -5.14
N THR A 26 45.96 4.10 -3.99
CA THR A 26 44.83 4.93 -3.53
C THR A 26 44.45 5.96 -4.58
N GLU A 27 43.34 5.76 -5.26
CA GLU A 27 42.63 6.85 -5.92
C GLU A 27 41.21 6.90 -5.38
N ALA A 28 40.94 7.94 -4.59
CA ALA A 28 39.65 8.23 -3.98
C ALA A 28 38.67 8.65 -5.09
N ALA A 29 37.89 7.71 -5.56
CA ALA A 29 36.71 8.02 -6.36
C ALA A 29 35.62 8.59 -5.41
N GLN A 30 35.56 9.92 -5.39
CA GLN A 30 34.41 10.64 -4.79
C GLN A 30 33.15 10.32 -5.62
N SER A 31 32.41 9.31 -5.20
CA SER A 31 31.05 9.11 -5.70
C SER A 31 30.17 10.18 -5.08
N VAL A 32 29.84 11.20 -5.84
CA VAL A 32 28.78 12.16 -5.53
C VAL A 32 27.46 11.42 -5.59
N SER A 33 27.06 10.80 -4.50
CA SER A 33 25.68 10.36 -4.30
C SER A 33 24.83 11.63 -4.21
N LYS A 34 24.12 11.95 -5.31
CA LYS A 34 22.99 12.88 -5.26
C LYS A 34 21.97 12.30 -4.28
N GLY A 35 22.08 12.68 -3.02
CA GLY A 35 21.13 12.33 -1.98
C GLY A 35 19.74 12.80 -2.41
N PHE A 36 18.87 11.84 -2.67
CA PHE A 36 17.45 12.09 -2.79
C PHE A 36 16.98 12.57 -1.40
N VAL A 37 16.88 13.90 -1.25
CA VAL A 37 16.33 14.52 -0.04
C VAL A 37 14.85 14.20 -0.02
N MET A 38 14.47 13.22 0.78
CA MET A 38 13.06 12.98 1.12
C MET A 38 12.53 14.26 1.77
N PRO A 39 11.41 14.84 1.31
CA PRO A 39 10.79 15.94 2.00
C PRO A 39 10.48 15.50 3.44
N ALA A 40 10.88 16.29 4.41
CA ALA A 40 10.67 16.04 5.83
C ALA A 40 9.19 15.74 6.09
N ALA A 41 8.92 14.64 6.80
CA ALA A 41 7.57 14.30 7.21
C ALA A 41 7.02 15.44 8.07
N PRO A 42 5.78 15.92 7.84
CA PRO A 42 5.19 16.97 8.66
C PRO A 42 5.14 16.52 10.12
N SER A 43 5.60 17.38 11.02
CA SER A 43 5.61 17.13 12.46
C SER A 43 4.24 16.73 13.00
N PRO A 44 4.14 15.75 13.92
CA PRO A 44 2.88 15.13 14.36
C PRO A 44 2.03 15.98 15.34
N SER A 45 2.15 17.29 15.39
CA SER A 45 1.45 18.12 16.38
C SER A 45 0.42 19.10 15.81
N ALA A 46 -0.15 18.85 14.64
CA ALA A 46 -1.25 19.69 14.16
C ALA A 46 -2.54 19.37 14.92
N LYS A 47 -2.92 20.23 15.89
CA LYS A 47 -4.27 20.23 16.48
C LYS A 47 -5.31 20.29 15.37
N PRO A 48 -6.49 19.65 15.51
CA PRO A 48 -7.55 19.73 14.49
C PRO A 48 -7.86 21.19 14.19
N ASN A 49 -7.74 21.61 12.93
CA ASN A 49 -8.11 22.96 12.54
C ASN A 49 -9.65 23.10 12.64
N PRO A 50 -10.21 23.89 13.56
CA PRO A 50 -11.65 23.98 13.80
C PRO A 50 -12.41 24.65 12.64
N ARG A 51 -11.73 25.20 11.65
CA ARG A 51 -12.33 25.93 10.51
C ARG A 51 -12.63 25.05 9.29
N LEU A 52 -12.32 23.74 9.33
CA LEU A 52 -12.62 22.91 8.17
C LEU A 52 -14.10 22.50 8.16
N PRO A 53 -14.77 22.57 6.98
CA PRO A 53 -16.19 22.26 6.86
C PRO A 53 -16.43 20.78 7.17
N LYS A 54 -17.58 20.50 7.83
CA LYS A 54 -18.08 19.13 7.99
C LYS A 54 -18.61 18.63 6.64
N LEU A 55 -18.04 17.57 6.09
CA LEU A 55 -18.39 17.03 4.77
C LEU A 55 -19.56 16.02 4.81
N GLY A 56 -20.26 15.88 5.96
CA GLY A 56 -21.34 14.91 6.10
C GLY A 56 -20.89 13.53 6.54
N ARG A 57 -21.70 12.53 6.21
CA ARG A 57 -21.44 11.12 6.56
C ARG A 57 -21.57 10.21 5.34
N ASP A 58 -20.88 9.10 5.35
CA ASP A 58 -21.02 8.04 4.35
C ASP A 58 -22.27 7.15 4.62
N LYS A 59 -22.53 6.18 3.73
CA LYS A 59 -23.66 5.23 3.87
C LYS A 59 -23.60 4.35 5.12
N HIS A 60 -22.49 4.33 5.82
CA HIS A 60 -22.30 3.61 7.08
C HIS A 60 -22.38 4.53 8.30
N GLY A 61 -22.76 5.80 8.10
CA GLY A 61 -22.84 6.80 9.15
C GLY A 61 -21.51 7.36 9.63
N MET A 62 -20.39 6.97 8.98
CA MET A 62 -19.06 7.44 9.35
C MET A 62 -18.82 8.86 8.80
N PRO A 63 -18.12 9.73 9.57
CA PRO A 63 -17.84 11.08 9.10
C PRO A 63 -16.95 11.06 7.86
N LEU A 64 -17.24 11.98 6.94
CA LEU A 64 -16.36 12.30 5.81
C LEU A 64 -15.37 13.39 6.23
N TYR A 65 -14.14 13.30 5.73
CA TYR A 65 -13.04 14.15 6.16
C TYR A 65 -12.46 14.96 5.02
N HIS A 66 -12.14 16.22 5.30
CA HIS A 66 -11.32 17.01 4.38
C HIS A 66 -9.89 16.43 4.33
N PRO A 67 -9.20 16.44 3.16
CA PRO A 67 -7.84 15.90 3.04
C PRO A 67 -6.82 16.45 4.05
N ALA A 68 -6.98 17.70 4.51
CA ALA A 68 -6.12 18.29 5.53
C ALA A 68 -6.30 17.70 6.94
N GLN A 69 -7.38 16.94 7.18
CA GLN A 69 -7.63 16.27 8.46
C GLN A 69 -6.90 14.92 8.46
N LEU A 70 -5.73 14.88 9.09
CA LEU A 70 -4.87 13.69 9.11
C LEU A 70 -5.30 12.68 10.17
N ASN A 71 -5.88 13.14 11.29
CA ASN A 71 -6.44 12.26 12.32
C ASN A 71 -7.92 12.02 12.04
N ARG A 72 -8.32 10.76 11.96
CA ARG A 72 -9.67 10.34 11.54
C ARG A 72 -10.17 9.19 12.38
N VAL A 73 -11.48 9.17 12.63
CA VAL A 73 -12.18 8.02 13.17
C VAL A 73 -12.84 7.30 12.00
N VAL A 74 -12.42 6.07 11.71
CA VAL A 74 -12.87 5.33 10.53
C VAL A 74 -13.42 3.96 10.92
N ARG A 75 -14.34 3.46 10.11
CA ARG A 75 -14.74 2.06 10.14
C ARG A 75 -13.67 1.23 9.45
N THR A 76 -13.28 0.12 10.07
CA THR A 76 -12.45 -0.90 9.43
C THR A 76 -13.16 -2.23 9.40
N THR A 77 -12.89 -2.99 8.34
CA THR A 77 -13.18 -4.41 8.17
C THR A 77 -11.88 -5.16 7.94
N ALA A 78 -11.94 -6.44 7.65
CA ALA A 78 -10.77 -7.21 7.25
C ALA A 78 -11.11 -8.17 6.12
N TYR A 79 -10.13 -8.44 5.26
CA TYR A 79 -10.23 -9.38 4.16
C TYR A 79 -9.02 -10.32 4.11
N THR A 80 -9.18 -11.42 3.40
CA THR A 80 -8.08 -12.37 3.13
C THR A 80 -8.05 -12.75 1.66
N HIS A 81 -6.88 -13.08 1.15
CA HIS A 81 -6.69 -13.51 -0.25
C HIS A 81 -7.36 -14.85 -0.58
N THR A 82 -7.90 -15.55 0.41
CA THR A 82 -8.62 -16.82 0.25
C THR A 82 -10.15 -16.66 0.18
N GLU A 83 -10.67 -15.43 0.22
CA GLU A 83 -12.10 -15.17 -0.02
C GLU A 83 -12.46 -15.36 -1.50
N SER A 84 -13.71 -15.73 -1.76
CA SER A 84 -14.19 -16.12 -3.10
C SER A 84 -14.01 -15.05 -4.17
N ASP A 85 -14.09 -13.78 -3.79
CA ASP A 85 -13.91 -12.62 -4.68
C ASP A 85 -12.44 -12.24 -4.89
N HIS A 86 -11.54 -12.77 -4.08
CA HIS A 86 -10.10 -12.52 -4.15
C HIS A 86 -9.27 -13.73 -4.62
N ILE A 87 -9.77 -14.94 -4.44
CA ILE A 87 -9.03 -16.20 -4.67
C ILE A 87 -8.40 -16.30 -6.07
N GLY A 88 -9.05 -15.73 -7.08
CA GLY A 88 -8.55 -15.71 -8.46
C GLY A 88 -7.27 -14.87 -8.66
N TYR A 89 -6.98 -13.96 -7.73
CA TYR A 89 -5.80 -13.08 -7.77
C TYR A 89 -4.67 -13.58 -6.86
N GLY A 90 -4.96 -14.58 -5.99
CA GLY A 90 -4.03 -15.10 -4.97
C GLY A 90 -3.58 -14.02 -3.97
N PRO A 91 -2.38 -14.14 -3.38
CA PRO A 91 -1.90 -13.19 -2.37
C PRO A 91 -1.33 -11.91 -3.01
N ARG A 92 -2.02 -11.36 -4.01
CA ARG A 92 -1.62 -10.14 -4.74
C ARG A 92 -2.65 -9.03 -4.54
N ASN A 93 -2.15 -7.81 -4.41
CA ASN A 93 -2.97 -6.61 -4.34
C ASN A 93 -3.35 -6.08 -5.73
N ALA A 94 -4.13 -5.01 -5.78
CA ALA A 94 -4.61 -4.42 -7.02
C ALA A 94 -3.53 -3.91 -7.99
N ILE A 95 -2.30 -3.73 -7.55
CA ILE A 95 -1.17 -3.34 -8.43
C ILE A 95 -0.28 -4.53 -8.81
N GLY A 96 -0.70 -5.76 -8.48
CA GLY A 96 -0.01 -7.01 -8.85
C GLY A 96 1.18 -7.36 -7.95
N THR A 97 1.47 -6.59 -6.91
CA THR A 97 2.50 -6.92 -5.92
C THR A 97 1.91 -7.78 -4.78
N SER A 98 2.78 -8.45 -4.02
CA SER A 98 2.33 -9.27 -2.88
C SER A 98 1.66 -8.43 -1.81
N LEU A 99 0.55 -8.94 -1.26
CA LEU A 99 -0.08 -8.41 -0.06
C LEU A 99 0.89 -8.48 1.12
N LYS A 100 1.04 -7.39 1.85
CA LYS A 100 2.01 -7.24 2.93
C LYS A 100 1.37 -7.57 4.28
N TYR A 101 2.02 -8.43 5.03
CA TYR A 101 1.68 -8.74 6.42
C TYR A 101 2.96 -8.97 7.21
N THR A 102 3.70 -7.90 7.46
CA THR A 102 4.98 -7.94 8.17
C THR A 102 4.86 -7.27 9.54
N ASP A 103 5.92 -7.36 10.34
CA ASP A 103 5.98 -6.67 11.64
C ASP A 103 6.10 -5.15 11.52
N GLN A 104 6.31 -4.61 10.32
CA GLN A 104 6.43 -3.19 10.07
C GLN A 104 5.30 -2.65 9.19
N VAL A 105 4.99 -3.35 8.09
CA VAL A 105 4.07 -2.85 7.06
C VAL A 105 2.99 -3.88 6.73
N ARG A 106 1.74 -3.42 6.64
CA ARG A 106 0.57 -4.23 6.30
C ARG A 106 -0.24 -3.60 5.18
N SER A 107 -0.77 -4.41 4.27
CA SER A 107 -1.64 -3.97 3.19
C SER A 107 -3.03 -3.61 3.70
N ALA A 108 -3.66 -2.66 3.01
CA ALA A 108 -5.05 -2.30 3.22
C ALA A 108 -5.72 -1.96 1.89
N ALA A 109 -7.00 -2.26 1.78
CA ALA A 109 -7.86 -1.85 0.70
C ALA A 109 -8.73 -0.65 1.11
N ALA A 110 -8.98 0.27 0.17
CA ALA A 110 -9.83 1.43 0.40
C ALA A 110 -10.41 1.97 -0.91
N ASP A 111 -11.33 2.93 -0.80
CA ASP A 111 -11.70 3.78 -1.93
C ASP A 111 -10.53 4.72 -2.27
N TRP A 112 -9.93 4.56 -3.44
CA TRP A 112 -8.79 5.36 -3.86
C TRP A 112 -9.13 6.84 -4.14
N SER A 113 -10.39 7.18 -4.26
CA SER A 113 -10.83 8.58 -4.31
C SER A 113 -10.80 9.26 -2.94
N VAL A 114 -10.82 8.48 -1.85
CA VAL A 114 -10.74 8.93 -0.45
C VAL A 114 -9.34 8.76 0.12
N TYR A 115 -8.72 7.63 -0.16
CA TYR A 115 -7.35 7.27 0.24
C TYR A 115 -6.58 6.80 -1.00
N PRO A 116 -5.94 7.72 -1.73
CA PRO A 116 -5.21 7.38 -2.96
C PRO A 116 -4.19 6.27 -2.76
N LEU A 117 -3.93 5.50 -3.83
CA LEU A 117 -2.95 4.42 -3.87
C LEU A 117 -1.60 4.88 -3.30
N GLY A 118 -1.07 4.13 -2.35
CA GLY A 118 0.15 4.45 -1.63
C GLY A 118 -0.04 5.29 -0.36
N THR A 119 -1.29 5.66 0.00
CA THR A 119 -1.56 6.32 1.28
C THR A 119 -1.08 5.45 2.43
N ARG A 120 -0.31 6.04 3.37
CA ARG A 120 0.21 5.37 4.55
C ARG A 120 -0.41 5.96 5.81
N PHE A 121 -0.79 5.09 6.74
CA PHE A 121 -1.41 5.51 7.99
C PHE A 121 -1.02 4.57 9.14
N LYS A 122 -1.22 5.06 10.35
CA LYS A 122 -1.14 4.28 11.59
C LYS A 122 -2.52 4.12 12.19
N ILE A 123 -2.77 3.00 12.82
CA ILE A 123 -3.94 2.77 13.66
C ILE A 123 -3.51 2.93 15.12
N LYS A 124 -4.23 3.72 15.88
CA LYS A 124 -3.95 3.94 17.32
C LYS A 124 -3.94 2.61 18.06
N GLY A 125 -2.89 2.37 18.83
CA GLY A 125 -2.70 1.11 19.57
C GLY A 125 -2.14 -0.04 18.73
N GLN A 126 -1.80 0.18 17.43
CA GLN A 126 -1.12 -0.80 16.59
C GLN A 126 0.30 -0.32 16.24
N PRO A 127 1.32 -1.19 16.28
CA PRO A 127 2.71 -0.79 16.00
C PRO A 127 3.01 -0.65 14.50
N TYR A 128 2.09 -1.06 13.62
CA TYR A 128 2.32 -1.19 12.19
C TYR A 128 2.02 0.09 11.42
N ILE A 129 2.68 0.21 10.26
CA ILE A 129 2.28 1.14 9.20
C ILE A 129 1.40 0.37 8.21
N TYR A 130 0.22 0.90 7.93
CA TYR A 130 -0.67 0.37 6.90
C TYR A 130 -0.47 1.14 5.60
N VAL A 131 -0.50 0.46 4.47
CA VAL A 131 -0.42 1.06 3.14
C VAL A 131 -1.65 0.69 2.32
N VAL A 132 -2.30 1.68 1.74
CA VAL A 132 -3.40 1.46 0.79
C VAL A 132 -2.78 1.05 -0.55
N ASP A 133 -2.82 -0.23 -0.85
CA ASP A 133 -2.31 -0.82 -2.09
C ASP A 133 -3.33 -1.72 -2.79
N ASP A 134 -4.56 -1.74 -2.24
CA ASP A 134 -5.67 -2.50 -2.78
C ASP A 134 -6.97 -1.67 -2.75
N TYR A 135 -8.02 -2.16 -3.41
CA TYR A 135 -9.37 -1.58 -3.38
C TYR A 135 -10.44 -2.69 -3.37
N GLY A 136 -11.65 -2.34 -2.97
CA GLY A 136 -12.80 -3.25 -2.99
C GLY A 136 -14.07 -2.55 -3.46
N SER A 137 -14.94 -3.25 -4.19
CA SER A 137 -16.20 -2.69 -4.71
C SER A 137 -17.12 -2.18 -3.60
N ALA A 138 -17.15 -2.87 -2.45
CA ALA A 138 -17.95 -2.53 -1.29
C ALA A 138 -17.48 -1.26 -0.57
N LEU A 139 -16.21 -0.88 -0.75
CA LEU A 139 -15.56 0.25 -0.10
C LEU A 139 -15.85 1.58 -0.80
N VAL A 140 -16.18 1.53 -2.11
CA VAL A 140 -16.33 2.74 -2.95
C VAL A 140 -17.51 3.59 -2.47
N GLY A 141 -17.25 4.89 -2.32
CA GLY A 141 -18.18 5.88 -1.75
C GLY A 141 -18.24 5.85 -0.23
N THR A 142 -17.26 5.22 0.43
CA THR A 142 -17.16 5.20 1.90
C THR A 142 -15.77 5.60 2.38
N GLY A 143 -15.67 5.98 3.66
CA GLY A 143 -14.39 6.13 4.36
C GLY A 143 -13.89 4.83 5.01
N THR A 144 -14.52 3.68 4.71
CA THR A 144 -14.12 2.37 5.27
C THR A 144 -12.77 1.94 4.71
N ILE A 145 -11.93 1.40 5.58
CA ILE A 145 -10.65 0.79 5.22
C ILE A 145 -10.74 -0.70 5.55
N ASP A 146 -10.34 -1.56 4.61
CA ASP A 146 -10.33 -3.01 4.77
C ASP A 146 -8.89 -3.48 5.00
N ILE A 147 -8.65 -4.20 6.10
CA ILE A 147 -7.31 -4.56 6.55
C ILE A 147 -6.99 -5.98 6.10
N TYR A 148 -5.91 -6.14 5.36
CA TYR A 148 -5.47 -7.46 4.94
C TYR A 148 -5.06 -8.32 6.13
N GLN A 149 -5.56 -9.55 6.14
CA GLN A 149 -5.20 -10.61 7.08
C GLN A 149 -4.84 -11.89 6.31
N PRO A 150 -3.76 -12.60 6.66
CA PRO A 150 -3.31 -13.76 5.89
C PRO A 150 -4.18 -15.01 6.06
N SER A 151 -5.13 -15.01 7.00
CA SER A 151 -6.03 -16.15 7.24
C SER A 151 -7.43 -15.71 7.64
N HIS A 152 -8.43 -16.58 7.40
CA HIS A 152 -9.80 -16.38 7.86
C HIS A 152 -9.91 -16.24 9.38
N GLU A 153 -9.05 -16.90 10.14
CA GLU A 153 -9.05 -16.77 11.60
C GLU A 153 -8.69 -15.35 12.03
N LEU A 154 -7.59 -14.82 11.52
CA LEU A 154 -7.15 -13.46 11.81
C LEU A 154 -8.14 -12.40 11.28
N MET A 155 -8.72 -12.64 10.11
CA MET A 155 -9.78 -11.81 9.56
C MET A 155 -10.99 -11.75 10.49
N ARG A 156 -11.49 -12.90 10.96
CA ARG A 156 -12.60 -12.96 11.95
C ARG A 156 -12.23 -12.31 13.28
N LYS A 157 -11.00 -12.51 13.75
CA LYS A 157 -10.49 -11.87 14.98
C LYS A 157 -10.42 -10.35 14.85
N TRP A 158 -10.06 -9.83 13.68
CA TRP A 158 -10.13 -8.39 13.40
C TRP A 158 -11.59 -7.93 13.37
N GLY A 159 -12.41 -8.57 12.57
CA GLY A 159 -13.82 -8.27 12.41
C GLY A 159 -14.06 -6.85 11.90
N ARG A 160 -15.24 -6.31 12.27
CA ARG A 160 -15.63 -4.93 11.96
C ARG A 160 -15.51 -4.08 13.22
N ARG A 161 -14.75 -2.99 13.13
CA ARG A 161 -14.54 -2.07 14.26
C ARG A 161 -14.35 -0.63 13.80
N VAL A 162 -14.55 0.30 14.72
CA VAL A 162 -14.23 1.72 14.53
C VAL A 162 -12.91 1.99 15.23
N VAL A 163 -11.99 2.65 14.53
CA VAL A 163 -10.64 2.93 15.03
C VAL A 163 -10.24 4.37 14.74
N GLU A 164 -9.32 4.90 15.53
CA GLU A 164 -8.62 6.15 15.24
C GLU A 164 -7.42 5.85 14.36
N ILE A 165 -7.28 6.57 13.24
CA ILE A 165 -6.12 6.51 12.36
C ILE A 165 -5.44 7.86 12.26
N GLN A 166 -4.14 7.82 11.97
CA GLN A 166 -3.37 8.99 11.58
C GLN A 166 -2.76 8.76 10.20
N ILE A 167 -3.12 9.61 9.24
CA ILE A 167 -2.47 9.63 7.92
C ILE A 167 -1.05 10.19 8.12
N ILE A 168 -0.04 9.42 7.78
CA ILE A 168 1.36 9.83 7.87
C ILE A 168 1.93 10.22 6.51
N GLN A 169 1.32 9.73 5.43
CA GLN A 169 1.69 10.07 4.07
C GLN A 169 0.50 9.88 3.14
N TRP A 170 0.18 10.87 2.34
CA TRP A 170 -0.80 10.72 1.28
C TRP A 170 -0.20 9.96 0.09
N GLY A 171 -1.02 9.11 -0.50
CA GLY A 171 -0.72 8.45 -1.76
C GLY A 171 -0.90 9.37 -2.97
N SER A 172 -0.75 8.80 -4.14
CA SER A 172 -0.80 9.52 -5.41
C SER A 172 -2.17 9.37 -6.11
N SER A 173 -2.94 10.45 -6.15
CA SER A 173 -4.17 10.51 -6.96
C SER A 173 -3.88 10.27 -8.44
N GLN A 174 -2.75 10.75 -8.95
CA GLN A 174 -2.36 10.55 -10.34
C GLN A 174 -2.05 9.08 -10.65
N LEU A 175 -1.31 8.40 -9.74
CA LEU A 175 -1.04 6.96 -9.88
C LEU A 175 -2.33 6.16 -9.79
N SER A 176 -3.23 6.51 -8.86
CA SER A 176 -4.56 5.91 -8.74
C SER A 176 -5.35 6.01 -10.05
N MET A 177 -5.42 7.21 -10.64
CA MET A 177 -6.11 7.43 -11.91
C MET A 177 -5.51 6.61 -13.05
N ARG A 178 -4.18 6.57 -13.18
CA ARG A 178 -3.49 5.77 -14.22
C ARG A 178 -3.80 4.28 -14.06
N THR A 179 -3.75 3.76 -12.85
CA THR A 179 -4.02 2.35 -12.58
C THR A 179 -5.48 1.98 -12.85
N LEU A 180 -6.42 2.86 -12.53
CA LEU A 180 -7.85 2.65 -12.75
C LEU A 180 -8.24 2.79 -14.23
N GLN A 181 -7.49 3.54 -15.04
CA GLN A 181 -7.81 3.83 -16.44
C GLN A 181 -8.05 2.56 -17.26
N GLY A 182 -7.23 1.51 -17.08
CA GLY A 182 -7.39 0.22 -17.73
C GLY A 182 -8.50 -0.67 -17.15
N ARG A 183 -9.25 -0.20 -16.14
CA ARG A 183 -10.21 -0.99 -15.36
C ARG A 183 -11.61 -0.37 -15.30
N THR A 184 -11.89 0.62 -16.13
CA THR A 184 -13.18 1.34 -16.14
C THR A 184 -14.37 0.50 -16.57
N GLY A 185 -14.15 -0.68 -17.15
CA GLY A 185 -15.19 -1.70 -17.36
C GLY A 185 -15.83 -2.18 -16.05
N TYR A 186 -15.13 -2.09 -14.93
CA TYR A 186 -15.70 -2.34 -13.61
C TYR A 186 -16.32 -1.06 -13.04
N ARG A 187 -17.61 -1.12 -12.69
CA ARG A 187 -18.39 0.04 -12.22
C ARG A 187 -17.74 0.76 -11.02
N HIS A 188 -17.17 0.03 -10.09
CA HIS A 188 -16.51 0.60 -8.92
C HIS A 188 -15.21 1.35 -9.29
N CYS A 189 -14.43 0.82 -10.24
CA CYS A 189 -13.22 1.49 -10.74
C CYS A 189 -13.58 2.77 -11.50
N ALA A 190 -14.61 2.74 -12.35
CA ALA A 190 -15.10 3.92 -13.06
C ALA A 190 -15.56 5.03 -12.08
N LYS A 191 -16.26 4.67 -11.00
CA LYS A 191 -16.67 5.62 -9.95
C LYS A 191 -15.49 6.28 -9.25
N MET A 192 -14.48 5.49 -8.83
CA MET A 192 -13.27 6.03 -8.20
C MET A 192 -12.52 6.97 -9.15
N GLN A 193 -12.40 6.58 -10.42
CA GLN A 193 -11.72 7.40 -11.42
C GLN A 193 -12.45 8.74 -11.65
N ALA A 194 -13.77 8.71 -11.81
CA ALA A 194 -14.58 9.92 -11.99
C ALA A 194 -14.44 10.89 -10.79
N ALA A 195 -14.47 10.36 -9.56
CA ALA A 195 -14.30 11.14 -8.35
C ALA A 195 -12.91 11.80 -8.27
N LEU A 196 -11.84 11.06 -8.61
CA LEU A 196 -10.48 11.59 -8.66
C LEU A 196 -10.32 12.68 -9.72
N GLN A 197 -10.92 12.51 -10.89
CA GLN A 197 -10.92 13.52 -11.96
C GLN A 197 -11.63 14.80 -11.51
N GLN A 198 -12.79 14.69 -10.86
CA GLN A 198 -13.53 15.83 -10.33
C GLN A 198 -12.69 16.60 -9.29
N GLN A 199 -12.06 15.88 -8.34
CA GLN A 199 -11.19 16.49 -7.35
C GLN A 199 -9.98 17.19 -7.96
N SER A 200 -9.42 16.65 -9.05
CA SER A 200 -8.32 17.29 -9.79
C SER A 200 -8.74 18.60 -10.43
N ARG A 201 -9.92 18.65 -11.08
CA ARG A 201 -10.48 19.88 -11.67
C ARG A 201 -10.70 20.96 -10.61
N HIS A 202 -11.34 20.62 -9.49
CA HIS A 202 -11.56 21.58 -8.40
C HIS A 202 -10.26 22.15 -7.81
N ARG A 203 -9.19 21.37 -7.77
CA ARG A 203 -7.87 21.87 -7.31
C ARG A 203 -7.21 22.80 -8.32
N GLN A 204 -7.47 22.65 -9.60
CA GLN A 204 -6.97 23.55 -10.64
C GLN A 204 -7.71 24.89 -10.61
N THR A 205 -9.04 24.88 -10.50
CA THR A 205 -9.85 26.11 -10.41
C THR A 205 -9.60 26.91 -9.14
N ALA A 206 -9.25 26.26 -8.03
CA ALA A 206 -8.94 26.95 -6.77
C ALA A 206 -7.53 27.60 -6.72
N LYS A 207 -6.71 27.44 -7.76
CA LYS A 207 -5.37 28.03 -7.88
C LYS A 207 -5.33 29.29 -8.76
N HIS A 208 -6.43 29.59 -9.43
CA HIS A 208 -6.66 30.79 -10.23
C HIS A 208 -7.61 31.75 -9.52
#